data_915ca3fdab3c4c9b9f4529b1db66a60a
#
_entry.id   915ca3fdab3c4c9b9f4529b1db66a60a
#
_cell.length_a   1.000
_cell.length_b   1.000
_cell.length_c   1.000
_cell.angle_alpha   90.00
_cell.angle_beta   90.00
_cell.angle_gamma   90.00
#
_symmetry.space_group_name_H-M   'P 1'
#
loop_
_entity.id
_entity.type
_entity.pdbx_description
1 polymer ?
#
loop_
_entity_poly.entity_id
_entity_poly.type
_entity_poly.pdbx_seq_one_letter_code
_entity_poly.pdbx_strand_id
1 'polypeptide(L)'
;MDFEEDFFEIGKECIMYFDKKGCIDDIVKISRLPEHKVVNVVNYLINDGKMNLLEFPLFEVEDSLVTIPSLILVNDWQFTIINGHYLKNIIISNREKTISTVTEERIEKALLGVTNVAVAKTVPYSFKDELGNELNSDIDYAIYDFTHNKALIIEAKWIDKHYKDEIDKIYGKIFQTLNSIYTKQIDKHKKFLQKQENIDFLFSNDKNYRKGLPTPEIYYLAVDKRNQMHIDERHMVSEYMLIYFIHKYVSDNQIDLESMWKEINGLQTKVEYIAVSNDYFEISVGDEVVLVEQDDLYWR
;
A
#
# COMPACT_ATOMS: atom_id res chain seq x y z
N MET A 1 17.46 47.34 6.47
CA MET A 1 17.64 45.90 6.34
C MET A 1 16.62 45.47 5.30
N ASP A 2 17.09 45.25 4.10
CA ASP A 2 16.18 44.91 2.97
C ASP A 2 15.83 43.43 3.09
N PHE A 3 14.63 43.16 3.58
CA PHE A 3 14.12 41.81 3.81
C PHE A 3 14.11 40.91 2.56
N GLU A 4 14.07 41.50 1.36
CA GLU A 4 14.07 40.76 0.10
C GLU A 4 15.47 40.23 -0.27
N GLU A 5 16.55 40.97 -0.02
CA GLU A 5 17.92 40.48 -0.29
C GLU A 5 18.33 39.35 0.66
N ASP A 6 18.03 39.48 1.97
CA ASP A 6 18.34 38.45 2.96
C ASP A 6 17.57 37.13 2.70
N PHE A 7 16.32 37.21 2.20
CA PHE A 7 15.55 36.01 1.85
C PHE A 7 16.11 35.29 0.62
N PHE A 8 16.66 36.04 -0.33
CA PHE A 8 17.29 35.48 -1.54
C PHE A 8 18.63 34.79 -1.22
N GLU A 9 19.40 35.33 -0.29
CA GLU A 9 20.67 34.74 0.15
C GLU A 9 20.47 33.46 0.95
N ILE A 10 19.53 33.46 1.90
CA ILE A 10 19.12 32.23 2.64
C ILE A 10 18.59 31.17 1.67
N GLY A 11 17.85 31.54 0.62
CA GLY A 11 17.38 30.64 -0.40
C GLY A 11 18.49 29.95 -1.18
N LYS A 12 19.58 30.65 -1.47
CA LYS A 12 20.75 30.09 -2.16
C LYS A 12 21.50 29.05 -1.32
N GLU A 13 21.61 29.28 0.00
CA GLU A 13 22.26 28.35 0.92
C GLU A 13 21.46 27.04 1.12
N CYS A 14 20.18 27.04 0.78
CA CYS A 14 19.31 25.87 0.87
C CYS A 14 19.31 25.00 -0.40
N ILE A 15 20.03 25.40 -1.46
CA ILE A 15 20.09 24.64 -2.72
C ILE A 15 21.35 23.78 -2.70
N MET A 16 21.19 22.48 -2.93
CA MET A 16 22.31 21.54 -3.07
C MET A 16 22.50 21.15 -4.54
N TYR A 17 23.78 21.06 -4.90
CA TYR A 17 24.24 20.61 -6.22
C TYR A 17 25.01 19.30 -6.05
N PHE A 18 24.67 18.33 -6.88
CA PHE A 18 25.38 17.03 -6.92
C PHE A 18 25.88 16.77 -8.34
N ASP A 19 27.06 16.27 -8.48
CA ASP A 19 27.47 15.65 -9.75
C ASP A 19 26.53 14.46 -10.03
N LYS A 20 25.84 14.49 -11.17
CA LYS A 20 24.84 13.48 -11.53
C LYS A 20 25.45 12.09 -11.60
N LYS A 21 26.63 11.97 -12.17
CA LYS A 21 27.32 10.69 -12.30
C LYS A 21 27.74 10.15 -10.95
N GLY A 22 28.38 10.98 -10.11
CA GLY A 22 28.77 10.59 -8.76
C GLY A 22 27.58 10.16 -7.90
N CYS A 23 26.44 10.86 -8.00
CA CYS A 23 25.20 10.49 -7.33
C CYS A 23 24.69 9.09 -7.78
N ILE A 24 24.71 8.81 -9.09
CA ILE A 24 24.35 7.50 -9.62
C ILE A 24 25.30 6.42 -9.11
N ASP A 25 26.62 6.66 -9.15
CA ASP A 25 27.64 5.70 -8.70
C ASP A 25 27.46 5.38 -7.20
N ASP A 26 27.19 6.36 -6.37
CA ASP A 26 26.93 6.17 -4.93
C ASP A 26 25.65 5.36 -4.71
N ILE A 27 24.56 5.66 -5.42
CA ILE A 27 23.31 4.89 -5.31
C ILE A 27 23.54 3.44 -5.77
N VAL A 28 24.27 3.20 -6.86
CA VAL A 28 24.62 1.85 -7.34
C VAL A 28 25.37 1.09 -6.24
N LYS A 29 26.36 1.73 -5.63
CA LYS A 29 27.20 1.15 -4.57
C LYS A 29 26.37 0.78 -3.33
N ILE A 30 25.48 1.66 -2.90
CA ILE A 30 24.64 1.46 -1.71
C ILE A 30 23.53 0.44 -1.97
N SER A 31 22.81 0.57 -3.10
CA SER A 31 21.64 -0.25 -3.43
C SER A 31 21.98 -1.62 -3.98
N ARG A 32 23.20 -1.77 -4.54
CA ARG A 32 23.65 -2.95 -5.30
C ARG A 32 22.77 -3.25 -6.53
N LEU A 33 22.02 -2.26 -7.00
CA LEU A 33 21.22 -2.38 -8.22
C LEU A 33 22.10 -2.19 -9.46
N PRO A 34 21.74 -2.79 -10.61
CA PRO A 34 22.40 -2.51 -11.87
C PRO A 34 22.31 -1.02 -12.23
N GLU A 35 23.39 -0.45 -12.73
CA GLU A 35 23.52 0.99 -13.06
C GLU A 35 22.35 1.50 -13.90
N HIS A 36 21.98 0.76 -14.96
CA HIS A 36 20.86 1.17 -15.83
C HIS A 36 19.53 1.34 -15.10
N LYS A 37 19.28 0.57 -14.02
CA LYS A 37 18.08 0.72 -13.19
C LYS A 37 18.17 1.98 -12.35
N VAL A 38 19.34 2.27 -11.77
CA VAL A 38 19.56 3.49 -11.00
C VAL A 38 19.42 4.73 -11.89
N VAL A 39 20.04 4.72 -13.07
CA VAL A 39 19.90 5.81 -14.07
C VAL A 39 18.43 6.05 -14.40
N ASN A 40 17.66 5.00 -14.63
CA ASN A 40 16.23 5.12 -14.93
C ASN A 40 15.46 5.76 -13.78
N VAL A 41 15.73 5.36 -12.52
CA VAL A 41 15.08 5.94 -11.34
C VAL A 41 15.47 7.41 -11.16
N VAL A 42 16.75 7.76 -11.27
CA VAL A 42 17.19 9.15 -11.14
C VAL A 42 16.56 10.01 -12.22
N ASN A 43 16.60 9.61 -13.50
CA ASN A 43 15.97 10.33 -14.58
C ASN A 43 14.44 10.45 -14.41
N TYR A 44 13.81 9.43 -13.83
CA TYR A 44 12.38 9.47 -13.52
C TYR A 44 12.04 10.55 -12.48
N LEU A 45 12.91 10.76 -11.51
CA LEU A 45 12.72 11.74 -10.43
C LEU A 45 13.06 13.18 -10.81
N ILE A 46 13.67 13.39 -12.00
CA ILE A 46 13.96 14.75 -12.48
C ILE A 46 12.67 15.46 -12.89
N ASN A 47 12.51 16.66 -12.38
CA ASN A 47 11.40 17.56 -12.69
C ASN A 47 11.67 18.27 -14.03
N ASP A 48 10.70 18.24 -14.92
CA ASP A 48 10.74 18.92 -16.22
C ASP A 48 10.24 20.38 -16.17
N GLY A 49 10.07 20.93 -14.96
CA GLY A 49 9.53 22.26 -14.72
C GLY A 49 8.00 22.35 -14.71
N LYS A 50 7.29 21.23 -14.92
CA LYS A 50 5.83 21.17 -14.92
C LYS A 50 5.27 20.34 -13.77
N MET A 51 6.14 19.61 -13.06
CA MET A 51 5.77 18.72 -11.98
C MET A 51 5.80 19.45 -10.63
N ASN A 52 5.05 18.90 -9.67
CA ASN A 52 5.09 19.39 -8.31
C ASN A 52 6.48 19.11 -7.68
N LEU A 53 7.08 20.13 -7.08
CA LEU A 53 8.39 20.03 -6.43
C LEU A 53 8.43 19.02 -5.28
N LEU A 54 7.33 18.84 -4.56
CA LEU A 54 7.24 17.85 -3.49
C LEU A 54 7.29 16.42 -4.01
N GLU A 55 6.89 16.19 -5.25
CA GLU A 55 6.86 14.86 -5.86
C GLU A 55 8.14 14.59 -6.65
N PHE A 56 8.65 15.61 -7.35
CA PHE A 56 9.83 15.53 -8.20
C PHE A 56 10.83 16.63 -7.79
N PRO A 57 11.58 16.42 -6.71
CA PRO A 57 12.42 17.47 -6.12
C PRO A 57 13.78 17.64 -6.80
N LEU A 58 14.10 16.85 -7.84
CA LEU A 58 15.36 16.94 -8.56
C LEU A 58 15.21 17.78 -9.84
N PHE A 59 16.16 18.66 -10.08
CA PHE A 59 16.33 19.35 -11.35
C PHE A 59 17.67 18.94 -11.95
N GLU A 60 17.73 18.91 -13.26
CA GLU A 60 18.97 18.70 -14.00
C GLU A 60 19.42 20.03 -14.62
N VAL A 61 20.63 20.44 -14.28
CA VAL A 61 21.27 21.63 -14.83
C VAL A 61 22.65 21.19 -15.31
N GLU A 62 22.83 21.14 -16.63
CA GLU A 62 24.02 20.58 -17.26
C GLU A 62 24.26 19.12 -16.79
N ASP A 63 25.41 18.85 -16.18
CA ASP A 63 25.77 17.53 -15.64
C ASP A 63 25.47 17.39 -14.13
N SER A 64 24.75 18.35 -13.56
CA SER A 64 24.46 18.40 -12.13
C SER A 64 23.00 18.16 -11.83
N LEU A 65 22.73 17.48 -10.72
CA LEU A 65 21.41 17.44 -10.08
C LEU A 65 21.32 18.56 -9.05
N VAL A 66 20.22 19.27 -9.08
CA VAL A 66 19.95 20.38 -8.17
C VAL A 66 18.70 20.07 -7.37
N THR A 67 18.73 20.30 -6.08
CA THR A 67 17.58 20.08 -5.19
C THR A 67 17.63 20.97 -3.96
N ILE A 68 16.48 21.07 -3.30
CA ILE A 68 16.36 21.62 -1.95
C ILE A 68 16.29 20.43 -0.97
N PRO A 69 17.27 20.26 -0.04
CA PRO A 69 17.35 19.09 0.82
C PRO A 69 16.08 18.80 1.62
N SER A 70 15.39 19.85 2.09
CA SER A 70 14.13 19.70 2.82
C SER A 70 13.04 19.01 1.98
N LEU A 71 13.01 19.23 0.66
CA LEU A 71 12.06 18.56 -0.23
C LEU A 71 12.36 17.06 -0.35
N ILE A 72 13.65 16.68 -0.32
CA ILE A 72 14.05 15.26 -0.31
C ILE A 72 13.61 14.58 0.99
N LEU A 73 13.74 15.27 2.13
CA LEU A 73 13.39 14.71 3.43
C LEU A 73 11.88 14.59 3.67
N VAL A 74 11.07 15.51 3.15
CA VAL A 74 9.61 15.52 3.34
C VAL A 74 8.85 14.76 2.25
N ASN A 75 9.53 14.36 1.16
CA ASN A 75 8.90 13.65 0.06
C ASN A 75 8.49 12.23 0.49
N ASP A 76 7.26 11.86 0.17
CA ASP A 76 6.85 10.46 0.19
C ASP A 76 7.38 9.75 -1.08
N TRP A 77 8.65 9.36 -1.02
CA TRP A 77 9.33 8.68 -2.13
C TRP A 77 8.61 7.43 -2.59
N GLN A 78 7.99 6.71 -1.68
CA GLN A 78 7.23 5.53 -2.03
C GLN A 78 6.01 5.91 -2.88
N PHE A 79 5.30 6.97 -2.50
CA PHE A 79 4.18 7.48 -3.28
C PHE A 79 4.66 7.96 -4.66
N THR A 80 5.69 8.78 -4.70
CA THR A 80 6.24 9.33 -5.94
C THR A 80 6.68 8.24 -6.92
N ILE A 81 7.44 7.25 -6.46
CA ILE A 81 7.91 6.15 -7.31
C ILE A 81 6.75 5.32 -7.85
N ILE A 82 5.73 5.11 -7.02
CA ILE A 82 4.61 4.25 -7.39
C ILE A 82 3.61 4.97 -8.32
N ASN A 83 3.30 6.21 -8.02
CA ASN A 83 2.24 6.95 -8.70
C ASN A 83 2.75 7.98 -9.72
N GLY A 84 4.02 8.32 -9.71
CA GLY A 84 4.59 9.34 -10.58
C GLY A 84 4.42 9.05 -12.08
N HIS A 85 4.18 7.79 -12.48
CA HIS A 85 3.87 7.46 -13.88
C HIS A 85 2.57 8.12 -14.34
N TYR A 86 1.56 8.29 -13.49
CA TYR A 86 0.35 9.06 -13.81
C TYR A 86 0.67 10.53 -14.01
N LEU A 87 1.54 11.07 -13.16
CA LEU A 87 1.94 12.47 -13.18
C LEU A 87 2.75 12.78 -14.45
N LYS A 88 3.59 11.86 -14.89
CA LYS A 88 4.40 11.98 -16.12
C LYS A 88 3.72 11.42 -17.36
N ASN A 89 2.46 11.00 -17.28
CA ASN A 89 1.73 10.36 -18.38
C ASN A 89 2.47 9.15 -18.99
N ILE A 90 3.23 8.42 -18.16
CA ILE A 90 3.96 7.23 -18.58
C ILE A 90 3.02 6.03 -18.45
N ILE A 91 2.78 5.32 -19.54
CA ILE A 91 2.01 4.09 -19.53
C ILE A 91 2.92 2.95 -19.09
N ILE A 92 2.68 2.37 -17.93
CA ILE A 92 3.37 1.18 -17.44
C ILE A 92 2.45 -0.02 -17.70
N SER A 93 2.77 -0.80 -18.74
CA SER A 93 2.06 -2.05 -19.00
C SER A 93 2.31 -3.05 -17.86
N ASN A 94 1.25 -3.75 -17.42
CA ASN A 94 1.31 -4.78 -16.37
C ASN A 94 1.73 -4.30 -14.96
N ARG A 95 1.60 -3.00 -14.65
CA ARG A 95 1.97 -2.44 -13.34
C ARG A 95 1.27 -3.16 -12.19
N GLU A 96 -0.05 -3.30 -12.27
CA GLU A 96 -0.85 -3.95 -11.23
C GLU A 96 -0.40 -5.40 -10.99
N LYS A 97 -0.16 -6.13 -12.08
CA LYS A 97 0.37 -7.49 -12.00
C LYS A 97 1.74 -7.54 -11.32
N THR A 98 2.63 -6.59 -11.64
CA THR A 98 3.96 -6.51 -11.02
C THR A 98 3.85 -6.23 -9.52
N ILE A 99 2.95 -5.32 -9.11
CA ILE A 99 2.76 -4.98 -7.71
C ILE A 99 2.23 -6.18 -6.93
N SER A 100 1.22 -6.88 -7.45
CA SER A 100 0.68 -8.09 -6.82
C SER A 100 1.76 -9.16 -6.67
N THR A 101 2.53 -9.43 -7.73
CA THR A 101 3.63 -10.41 -7.69
C THR A 101 4.67 -10.06 -6.62
N VAL A 102 5.05 -8.79 -6.48
CA VAL A 102 6.02 -8.36 -5.45
C VAL A 102 5.45 -8.55 -4.05
N THR A 103 4.17 -8.28 -3.83
CA THR A 103 3.51 -8.52 -2.52
C THR A 103 3.50 -9.99 -2.17
N GLU A 104 3.13 -10.84 -3.11
CA GLU A 104 3.16 -12.30 -2.93
C GLU A 104 4.57 -12.82 -2.62
N GLU A 105 5.59 -12.37 -3.36
CA GLU A 105 6.99 -12.74 -3.09
C GLU A 105 7.47 -12.30 -1.70
N ARG A 106 6.99 -11.17 -1.19
CA ARG A 106 7.33 -10.71 0.17
C ARG A 106 6.67 -11.56 1.24
N ILE A 107 5.42 -11.97 1.04
CA ILE A 107 4.75 -12.90 1.95
C ILE A 107 5.50 -14.25 1.95
N GLU A 108 5.87 -14.78 0.78
CA GLU A 108 6.67 -16.01 0.67
C GLU A 108 8.00 -15.89 1.43
N LYS A 109 8.70 -14.76 1.30
CA LYS A 109 9.95 -14.52 2.03
C LYS A 109 9.74 -14.45 3.54
N ALA A 110 8.65 -13.86 4.00
CA ALA A 110 8.32 -13.78 5.41
C ALA A 110 7.97 -15.15 6.02
N LEU A 111 7.45 -16.07 5.19
CA LEU A 111 7.16 -17.46 5.57
C LEU A 111 8.32 -18.43 5.32
N LEU A 112 9.48 -17.94 4.86
CA LEU A 112 10.61 -18.80 4.57
C LEU A 112 11.12 -19.50 5.83
N GLY A 113 11.15 -20.84 5.78
CA GLY A 113 11.53 -21.67 6.92
C GLY A 113 10.41 -22.02 7.89
N VAL A 114 9.20 -21.49 7.70
CA VAL A 114 8.02 -21.89 8.47
C VAL A 114 7.60 -23.29 8.04
N THR A 115 7.43 -24.20 9.00
CA THR A 115 7.26 -25.64 8.73
C THR A 115 5.83 -26.13 8.90
N ASN A 116 5.00 -25.41 9.64
CA ASN A 116 3.62 -25.80 9.95
C ASN A 116 2.57 -25.21 8.99
N VAL A 117 2.98 -24.78 7.78
CA VAL A 117 2.07 -24.17 6.82
C VAL A 117 2.06 -24.84 5.46
N ALA A 118 0.92 -24.78 4.79
CA ALA A 118 0.81 -24.82 3.34
C ALA A 118 0.39 -23.45 2.81
N VAL A 119 0.83 -23.11 1.62
CA VAL A 119 0.52 -21.85 0.96
C VAL A 119 -0.11 -22.10 -0.40
N ALA A 120 -0.98 -21.17 -0.80
CA ALA A 120 -1.51 -21.13 -2.15
C ALA A 120 -1.39 -19.69 -2.68
N LYS A 121 -1.12 -19.55 -3.99
CA LYS A 121 -0.81 -18.29 -4.62
C LYS A 121 -1.48 -18.22 -5.98
N THR A 122 -2.23 -17.15 -6.21
CA THR A 122 -2.92 -16.85 -7.47
C THR A 122 -3.68 -18.06 -8.00
N VAL A 123 -4.62 -18.61 -7.20
CA VAL A 123 -5.37 -19.81 -7.55
C VAL A 123 -6.70 -19.44 -8.18
N PRO A 124 -6.84 -19.55 -9.51
CA PRO A 124 -8.12 -19.33 -10.17
C PRO A 124 -9.08 -20.47 -9.85
N TYR A 125 -10.36 -20.14 -9.68
CA TYR A 125 -11.41 -21.11 -9.47
C TYR A 125 -12.72 -20.69 -10.12
N SER A 126 -13.59 -21.66 -10.39
CA SER A 126 -14.97 -21.47 -10.76
C SER A 126 -15.88 -22.41 -9.97
N PHE A 127 -17.09 -21.95 -9.68
CA PHE A 127 -18.11 -22.76 -9.03
C PHE A 127 -19.49 -22.27 -9.40
N LYS A 128 -20.51 -23.11 -9.19
CA LYS A 128 -21.91 -22.71 -9.35
C LYS A 128 -22.46 -22.32 -7.99
N ASP A 129 -23.11 -21.15 -7.94
CA ASP A 129 -23.86 -20.73 -6.76
C ASP A 129 -25.15 -21.55 -6.56
N GLU A 130 -25.87 -21.27 -5.49
CA GLU A 130 -27.12 -21.96 -5.15
C GLU A 130 -28.22 -21.76 -6.23
N LEU A 131 -28.11 -20.72 -7.04
CA LEU A 131 -29.02 -20.42 -8.15
C LEU A 131 -28.58 -21.05 -9.48
N GLY A 132 -27.42 -21.73 -9.48
CA GLY A 132 -26.84 -22.35 -10.65
C GLY A 132 -26.02 -21.42 -11.54
N ASN A 133 -25.80 -20.16 -11.14
CA ASN A 133 -24.95 -19.22 -11.87
C ASN A 133 -23.48 -19.60 -11.72
N GLU A 134 -22.74 -19.58 -12.81
CA GLU A 134 -21.29 -19.80 -12.79
C GLU A 134 -20.58 -18.54 -12.29
N LEU A 135 -19.83 -18.66 -11.20
CA LEU A 135 -19.03 -17.62 -10.61
C LEU A 135 -17.55 -17.95 -10.77
N ASN A 136 -16.80 -16.99 -11.28
CA ASN A 136 -15.36 -17.09 -11.46
C ASN A 136 -14.66 -16.08 -10.56
N SER A 137 -13.54 -16.46 -9.98
CA SER A 137 -12.62 -15.58 -9.21
C SER A 137 -11.26 -16.26 -9.08
N ASP A 138 -10.35 -15.58 -8.43
CA ASP A 138 -9.05 -16.12 -8.01
C ASP A 138 -8.79 -15.74 -6.55
N ILE A 139 -8.03 -16.56 -5.85
CA ILE A 139 -7.52 -16.26 -4.51
C ILE A 139 -6.08 -15.80 -4.69
N ASP A 140 -5.79 -14.54 -4.31
CA ASP A 140 -4.46 -13.96 -4.48
C ASP A 140 -3.42 -14.70 -3.64
N TYR A 141 -3.71 -14.91 -2.35
CA TYR A 141 -2.82 -15.67 -1.45
C TYR A 141 -3.61 -16.37 -0.34
N ALA A 142 -3.13 -17.54 0.08
CA ALA A 142 -3.70 -18.27 1.21
C ALA A 142 -2.61 -18.96 2.03
N ILE A 143 -2.80 -19.00 3.34
CA ILE A 143 -1.91 -19.64 4.31
C ILE A 143 -2.76 -20.61 5.15
N TYR A 144 -2.37 -21.86 5.26
CA TYR A 144 -3.00 -22.82 6.15
C TYR A 144 -2.01 -23.27 7.24
N ASP A 145 -2.33 -22.96 8.46
CA ASP A 145 -1.60 -23.38 9.66
C ASP A 145 -2.14 -24.74 10.14
N PHE A 146 -1.35 -25.78 9.99
CA PHE A 146 -1.75 -27.14 10.37
C PHE A 146 -1.84 -27.34 11.89
N THR A 147 -1.06 -26.57 12.66
CA THR A 147 -0.98 -26.73 14.11
C THR A 147 -2.25 -26.27 14.79
N HIS A 148 -2.77 -25.12 14.34
CA HIS A 148 -3.97 -24.51 14.92
C HIS A 148 -5.22 -24.80 14.09
N ASN A 149 -5.08 -25.49 12.96
CA ASN A 149 -6.17 -25.76 12.01
C ASN A 149 -6.90 -24.47 11.57
N LYS A 150 -6.12 -23.46 11.17
CA LYS A 150 -6.59 -22.16 10.74
C LYS A 150 -6.11 -21.85 9.34
N ALA A 151 -6.92 -21.19 8.56
CA ALA A 151 -6.50 -20.68 7.24
C ALA A 151 -6.74 -19.18 7.14
N LEU A 152 -5.82 -18.46 6.53
CA LEU A 152 -5.94 -17.05 6.22
C LEU A 152 -5.99 -16.88 4.71
N ILE A 153 -7.09 -16.33 4.22
CA ILE A 153 -7.30 -15.96 2.82
C ILE A 153 -7.02 -14.49 2.67
N ILE A 154 -6.14 -14.14 1.77
CA ILE A 154 -5.67 -12.79 1.53
C ILE A 154 -6.11 -12.33 0.14
N GLU A 155 -6.77 -11.20 0.10
CA GLU A 155 -7.12 -10.49 -1.13
C GLU A 155 -6.28 -9.21 -1.21
N ALA A 156 -5.34 -9.16 -2.16
CA ALA A 156 -4.43 -8.06 -2.34
C ALA A 156 -5.00 -7.02 -3.31
N LYS A 157 -5.06 -5.77 -2.89
CA LYS A 157 -5.50 -4.65 -3.74
C LYS A 157 -4.52 -3.50 -3.65
N TRP A 158 -4.53 -2.75 -4.71
CA TRP A 158 -3.82 -1.50 -4.80
C TRP A 158 -4.82 -0.34 -4.88
N ILE A 159 -4.75 0.56 -3.93
CA ILE A 159 -5.56 1.78 -3.93
C ILE A 159 -4.69 2.93 -4.41
N ASP A 160 -4.96 3.41 -5.62
CA ASP A 160 -4.30 4.61 -6.12
C ASP A 160 -4.79 5.84 -5.36
N LYS A 161 -3.85 6.61 -4.86
CA LYS A 161 -4.09 7.92 -4.25
C LYS A 161 -3.52 9.00 -5.14
N HIS A 162 -4.26 10.05 -5.31
CA HIS A 162 -3.76 11.27 -5.95
C HIS A 162 -3.42 12.30 -4.88
N TYR A 163 -2.29 12.97 -4.99
CA TYR A 163 -1.87 14.03 -4.07
C TYR A 163 -2.84 15.19 -3.95
N LYS A 164 -3.71 15.33 -4.95
CA LYS A 164 -4.76 16.36 -4.99
C LYS A 164 -6.08 15.91 -4.35
N ASP A 165 -6.16 14.67 -3.91
CA ASP A 165 -7.36 14.19 -3.26
C ASP A 165 -7.40 14.75 -1.82
N GLU A 166 -8.51 15.32 -1.45
CA GLU A 166 -8.81 15.73 -0.08
C GLU A 166 -8.79 14.49 0.83
N ILE A 167 -8.39 14.67 2.08
CA ILE A 167 -8.20 13.57 3.04
C ILE A 167 -9.47 12.71 3.17
N ASP A 168 -10.64 13.35 3.25
CA ASP A 168 -11.94 12.68 3.33
C ASP A 168 -12.23 11.82 2.09
N LYS A 169 -11.87 12.29 0.88
CA LYS A 169 -11.98 11.53 -0.36
C LYS A 169 -11.05 10.32 -0.37
N ILE A 170 -9.85 10.45 0.19
CA ILE A 170 -8.91 9.33 0.34
C ILE A 170 -9.51 8.27 1.26
N TYR A 171 -9.99 8.65 2.43
CA TYR A 171 -10.64 7.72 3.37
C TYR A 171 -11.92 7.12 2.78
N GLY A 172 -12.74 7.91 2.13
CA GLY A 172 -13.92 7.43 1.42
C GLY A 172 -13.59 6.37 0.36
N LYS A 173 -12.52 6.58 -0.39
CA LYS A 173 -12.03 5.63 -1.41
C LYS A 173 -11.52 4.33 -0.77
N ILE A 174 -10.75 4.42 0.33
CA ILE A 174 -10.29 3.25 1.08
C ILE A 174 -11.47 2.45 1.61
N PHE A 175 -12.45 3.12 2.22
CA PHE A 175 -13.67 2.50 2.74
C PHE A 175 -14.50 1.81 1.65
N GLN A 176 -14.74 2.48 0.51
CA GLN A 176 -15.44 1.90 -0.62
C GLN A 176 -14.71 0.68 -1.20
N THR A 177 -13.38 0.74 -1.25
CA THR A 177 -12.56 -0.39 -1.73
C THR A 177 -12.65 -1.56 -0.76
N LEU A 178 -12.51 -1.32 0.55
CA LEU A 178 -12.68 -2.35 1.58
C LEU A 178 -14.04 -3.03 1.45
N ASN A 179 -15.12 -2.24 1.37
CA ASN A 179 -16.47 -2.77 1.19
C ASN A 179 -16.59 -3.60 -0.09
N SER A 180 -16.04 -3.11 -1.20
CA SER A 180 -16.09 -3.83 -2.49
C SER A 180 -15.34 -5.16 -2.45
N ILE A 181 -14.19 -5.22 -1.77
CA ILE A 181 -13.43 -6.45 -1.59
C ILE A 181 -14.28 -7.48 -0.83
N TYR A 182 -14.85 -7.09 0.31
CA TYR A 182 -15.62 -8.01 1.15
C TYR A 182 -16.92 -8.46 0.49
N THR A 183 -17.65 -7.56 -0.16
CA THR A 183 -18.95 -7.90 -0.76
C THR A 183 -18.85 -8.58 -2.13
N LYS A 184 -17.76 -8.37 -2.88
CA LYS A 184 -17.65 -8.92 -4.25
C LYS A 184 -16.68 -10.09 -4.34
N GLN A 185 -15.56 -10.06 -3.59
CA GLN A 185 -14.51 -11.06 -3.70
C GLN A 185 -14.52 -12.02 -2.52
N ILE A 186 -14.39 -11.52 -1.31
CA ILE A 186 -14.38 -12.37 -0.10
C ILE A 186 -15.69 -13.17 0.03
N ASP A 187 -16.84 -12.61 -0.31
CA ASP A 187 -18.09 -13.37 -0.32
C ASP A 187 -18.09 -14.54 -1.31
N LYS A 188 -17.42 -14.40 -2.45
CA LYS A 188 -17.22 -15.54 -3.38
C LYS A 188 -16.28 -16.59 -2.77
N HIS A 189 -15.18 -16.14 -2.14
CA HIS A 189 -14.24 -17.04 -1.47
C HIS A 189 -14.94 -17.82 -0.34
N LYS A 190 -15.74 -17.12 0.48
CA LYS A 190 -16.53 -17.77 1.54
C LYS A 190 -17.42 -18.88 0.98
N LYS A 191 -18.17 -18.60 -0.08
CA LYS A 191 -19.05 -19.60 -0.74
C LYS A 191 -18.26 -20.75 -1.34
N PHE A 192 -17.15 -20.46 -2.03
CA PHE A 192 -16.30 -21.49 -2.63
C PHE A 192 -15.70 -22.41 -1.57
N LEU A 193 -15.15 -21.85 -0.49
CA LEU A 193 -14.42 -22.61 0.55
C LEU A 193 -15.32 -23.28 1.59
N GLN A 194 -16.64 -23.26 1.43
CA GLN A 194 -17.55 -24.04 2.28
C GLN A 194 -17.35 -25.56 2.16
N LYS A 195 -16.82 -26.01 1.03
CA LYS A 195 -16.62 -27.44 0.75
C LYS A 195 -15.16 -27.82 0.96
N GLN A 196 -14.93 -28.92 1.69
CA GLN A 196 -13.60 -29.45 1.93
C GLN A 196 -12.83 -29.72 0.62
N GLU A 197 -13.51 -30.21 -0.41
CA GLU A 197 -12.91 -30.47 -1.73
C GLU A 197 -12.28 -29.22 -2.37
N ASN A 198 -12.84 -28.06 -2.10
CA ASN A 198 -12.33 -26.77 -2.62
C ASN A 198 -11.14 -26.27 -1.80
N ILE A 199 -11.10 -26.57 -0.50
CA ILE A 199 -9.93 -26.34 0.36
C ILE A 199 -8.79 -27.24 -0.08
N ASP A 200 -9.08 -28.52 -0.31
CA ASP A 200 -8.11 -29.48 -0.83
C ASP A 200 -7.57 -29.04 -2.20
N PHE A 201 -8.45 -28.51 -3.07
CA PHE A 201 -8.05 -27.97 -4.36
C PHE A 201 -7.14 -26.75 -4.19
N LEU A 202 -7.49 -25.80 -3.31
CA LEU A 202 -6.75 -24.56 -3.09
C LEU A 202 -5.28 -24.85 -2.73
N PHE A 203 -5.04 -25.79 -1.80
CA PHE A 203 -3.69 -26.07 -1.31
C PHE A 203 -3.00 -27.25 -2.01
N SER A 204 -3.64 -27.85 -3.03
CA SER A 204 -3.17 -29.09 -3.69
C SER A 204 -1.75 -29.00 -4.28
N ASN A 205 -1.30 -27.81 -4.64
CA ASN A 205 0.02 -27.58 -5.25
C ASN A 205 1.14 -27.40 -4.22
N ASP A 206 0.81 -27.22 -2.94
CA ASP A 206 1.83 -27.10 -1.90
C ASP A 206 2.27 -28.48 -1.41
N LYS A 207 3.59 -28.71 -1.41
CA LYS A 207 4.20 -29.98 -1.01
C LYS A 207 3.96 -30.37 0.47
N ASN A 208 3.66 -29.39 1.32
CA ASN A 208 3.40 -29.60 2.74
C ASN A 208 1.93 -29.96 2.98
N TYR A 209 1.05 -29.69 2.02
CA TYR A 209 -0.38 -29.98 2.18
C TYR A 209 -0.67 -31.47 2.07
N ARG A 210 -1.54 -31.96 2.94
CA ARG A 210 -2.02 -33.36 2.91
C ARG A 210 -3.55 -33.35 2.86
N LYS A 211 -4.11 -34.05 1.87
CA LYS A 211 -5.56 -34.27 1.80
C LYS A 211 -6.06 -35.01 3.03
N GLY A 212 -7.26 -34.62 3.47
CA GLY A 212 -7.89 -35.25 4.64
C GLY A 212 -7.57 -34.58 5.97
N LEU A 213 -6.92 -33.44 5.93
CA LEU A 213 -6.84 -32.54 7.09
C LEU A 213 -8.25 -32.03 7.47
N PRO A 214 -8.52 -31.76 8.76
CA PRO A 214 -9.78 -31.20 9.18
C PRO A 214 -10.07 -29.87 8.43
N THR A 215 -11.35 -29.58 8.22
CA THR A 215 -11.76 -28.28 7.68
C THR A 215 -11.27 -27.16 8.61
N PRO A 216 -10.43 -26.23 8.14
CA PRO A 216 -9.93 -25.14 8.98
C PRO A 216 -11.01 -24.11 9.25
N GLU A 217 -10.89 -23.41 10.36
CA GLU A 217 -11.52 -22.11 10.50
C GLU A 217 -10.80 -21.11 9.57
N ILE A 218 -11.59 -20.38 8.79
CA ILE A 218 -11.04 -19.53 7.71
C ILE A 218 -11.21 -18.06 8.07
N TYR A 219 -10.11 -17.35 8.07
CA TYR A 219 -10.03 -15.90 8.24
C TYR A 219 -9.85 -15.22 6.88
N TYR A 220 -10.36 -14.00 6.74
CA TYR A 220 -10.34 -13.25 5.49
C TYR A 220 -9.76 -11.86 5.71
N LEU A 221 -8.74 -11.51 4.94
CA LEU A 221 -7.99 -10.27 5.09
C LEU A 221 -7.79 -9.59 3.74
N ALA A 222 -8.14 -8.31 3.67
CA ALA A 222 -7.71 -7.46 2.58
C ALA A 222 -6.30 -6.93 2.87
N VAL A 223 -5.46 -6.85 1.84
CA VAL A 223 -4.12 -6.27 1.94
C VAL A 223 -3.97 -5.19 0.87
N ASP A 224 -3.64 -4.00 1.31
CA ASP A 224 -3.25 -2.90 0.42
C ASP A 224 -1.76 -2.60 0.59
N LYS A 225 -1.13 -1.99 -0.40
CA LYS A 225 0.30 -1.66 -0.33
C LYS A 225 0.66 -0.78 0.85
N ARG A 226 -0.23 0.13 1.25
CA ARG A 226 0.04 1.18 2.25
C ARG A 226 -1.09 1.43 3.22
N ASN A 227 -2.31 1.18 2.78
CA ASN A 227 -3.49 1.57 3.54
C ASN A 227 -3.87 0.50 4.54
N GLN A 228 -4.43 0.95 5.64
CA GLN A 228 -5.08 0.08 6.60
C GLN A 228 -6.41 0.68 7.02
N MET A 229 -7.38 -0.18 7.25
CA MET A 229 -8.71 0.20 7.72
C MET A 229 -9.39 -1.02 8.37
N HIS A 230 -9.97 -0.82 9.52
CA HIS A 230 -10.62 -1.88 10.29
C HIS A 230 -12.00 -1.41 10.71
N ILE A 231 -13.05 -1.99 10.11
CA ILE A 231 -14.44 -1.61 10.35
C ILE A 231 -15.26 -2.87 10.55
N ASP A 232 -15.83 -3.04 11.73
CA ASP A 232 -16.54 -4.25 12.14
C ASP A 232 -15.64 -5.49 11.96
N GLU A 233 -16.11 -6.49 11.20
CA GLU A 233 -15.38 -7.72 10.87
C GLU A 233 -14.57 -7.61 9.57
N ARG A 234 -14.44 -6.41 9.01
CA ARG A 234 -13.72 -6.16 7.75
C ARG A 234 -12.38 -5.51 8.05
N HIS A 235 -11.34 -6.20 7.71
CA HIS A 235 -9.98 -5.79 7.98
C HIS A 235 -9.18 -5.63 6.70
N MET A 236 -8.54 -4.48 6.56
CA MET A 236 -7.50 -4.21 5.58
C MET A 236 -6.24 -3.80 6.33
N VAL A 237 -5.16 -4.49 6.08
CA VAL A 237 -3.84 -4.11 6.59
C VAL A 237 -2.93 -3.68 5.44
N SER A 238 -1.94 -2.84 5.76
CA SER A 238 -0.89 -2.58 4.78
C SER A 238 -0.01 -3.82 4.61
N GLU A 239 0.59 -3.98 3.43
CA GLU A 239 1.57 -5.05 3.17
C GLU A 239 2.65 -5.08 4.26
N TYR A 240 3.14 -3.90 4.65
CA TYR A 240 4.14 -3.79 5.70
C TYR A 240 3.65 -4.36 7.05
N MET A 241 2.42 -4.03 7.44
CA MET A 241 1.82 -4.55 8.68
C MET A 241 1.59 -6.06 8.61
N LEU A 242 1.17 -6.59 7.47
CA LEU A 242 1.04 -8.05 7.30
C LEU A 242 2.38 -8.75 7.52
N ILE A 243 3.44 -8.27 6.89
CA ILE A 243 4.79 -8.83 7.05
C ILE A 243 5.26 -8.73 8.52
N TYR A 244 5.00 -7.60 9.18
CA TYR A 244 5.28 -7.42 10.61
C TYR A 244 4.53 -8.45 11.46
N PHE A 245 3.24 -8.68 11.22
CA PHE A 245 2.44 -9.67 11.96
C PHE A 245 2.97 -11.09 11.71
N ILE A 246 3.28 -11.46 10.47
CA ILE A 246 3.87 -12.77 10.19
C ILE A 246 5.14 -12.96 11.02
N HIS A 247 6.09 -12.02 10.98
CA HIS A 247 7.32 -12.13 11.77
C HIS A 247 7.10 -12.15 13.27
N LYS A 248 6.13 -11.39 13.77
CA LYS A 248 5.78 -11.34 15.20
C LYS A 248 5.24 -12.67 15.72
N TYR A 249 4.47 -13.39 14.90
CA TYR A 249 3.80 -14.64 15.29
C TYR A 249 4.49 -15.90 14.76
N VAL A 250 5.68 -15.76 14.19
CA VAL A 250 6.56 -16.88 13.88
C VAL A 250 7.55 -17.07 15.02
N SER A 251 7.52 -18.27 15.65
CA SER A 251 8.51 -18.70 16.63
C SER A 251 8.86 -20.17 16.38
N ASP A 252 10.11 -20.56 16.60
CA ASP A 252 10.58 -21.94 16.41
C ASP A 252 10.23 -22.53 15.03
N ASN A 253 10.29 -21.68 14.00
CA ASN A 253 9.87 -22.03 12.62
C ASN A 253 8.40 -22.45 12.48
N GLN A 254 7.53 -21.99 13.35
CA GLN A 254 6.09 -22.19 13.28
C GLN A 254 5.36 -20.84 13.40
N ILE A 255 4.27 -20.70 12.66
CA ILE A 255 3.39 -19.53 12.78
C ILE A 255 2.17 -19.90 13.61
N ASP A 256 1.70 -18.94 14.41
CA ASP A 256 0.42 -18.98 15.12
C ASP A 256 -0.57 -18.04 14.45
N LEU A 257 -1.29 -18.55 13.44
CA LEU A 257 -2.32 -17.76 12.73
C LEU A 257 -3.50 -17.38 13.64
N GLU A 258 -3.80 -18.18 14.65
CA GLU A 258 -4.91 -17.88 15.56
C GLU A 258 -4.61 -16.65 16.40
N SER A 259 -3.43 -16.59 17.01
CA SER A 259 -3.01 -15.42 17.80
C SER A 259 -2.81 -14.19 16.93
N MET A 260 -2.24 -14.37 15.72
CA MET A 260 -2.12 -13.29 14.74
C MET A 260 -3.48 -12.69 14.38
N TRP A 261 -4.46 -13.55 14.07
CA TRP A 261 -5.80 -13.10 13.73
C TRP A 261 -6.51 -12.41 14.90
N LYS A 262 -6.38 -12.91 16.13
CA LYS A 262 -6.94 -12.25 17.32
C LYS A 262 -6.45 -10.82 17.48
N GLU A 263 -5.17 -10.56 17.21
CA GLU A 263 -4.64 -9.20 17.26
C GLU A 263 -5.21 -8.34 16.12
N ILE A 264 -5.21 -8.82 14.88
CA ILE A 264 -5.76 -8.12 13.73
C ILE A 264 -7.25 -7.80 13.94
N ASN A 265 -8.02 -8.78 14.42
CA ASN A 265 -9.45 -8.61 14.68
C ASN A 265 -9.76 -7.64 15.85
N GLY A 266 -8.80 -7.42 16.73
CA GLY A 266 -8.89 -6.41 17.80
C GLY A 266 -8.65 -4.97 17.32
N LEU A 267 -8.12 -4.79 16.10
CA LEU A 267 -7.91 -3.46 15.54
C LEU A 267 -9.24 -2.86 15.10
N GLN A 268 -9.45 -1.59 15.43
CA GLN A 268 -10.60 -0.81 14.98
C GLN A 268 -10.15 0.57 14.54
N THR A 269 -10.58 0.98 13.35
CA THR A 269 -10.39 2.34 12.89
C THR A 269 -11.49 3.19 13.50
N LYS A 270 -11.13 4.04 14.46
CA LYS A 270 -12.05 5.02 15.01
C LYS A 270 -12.14 6.19 14.03
N VAL A 271 -13.33 6.41 13.52
CA VAL A 271 -13.64 7.61 12.72
C VAL A 271 -14.54 8.47 13.60
N GLU A 272 -13.95 9.49 14.21
CA GLU A 272 -14.72 10.49 14.94
C GLU A 272 -14.99 11.66 14.00
N TYR A 273 -16.24 11.90 13.67
CA TYR A 273 -16.66 13.15 13.03
C TYR A 273 -16.74 14.22 14.10
N ILE A 274 -15.79 15.11 14.12
CA ILE A 274 -15.94 16.35 14.87
C ILE A 274 -16.72 17.29 13.95
N ALA A 275 -17.98 17.54 14.29
CA ALA A 275 -18.70 18.63 13.66
C ALA A 275 -18.01 19.93 14.10
N VAL A 276 -17.22 20.49 13.24
CA VAL A 276 -16.65 21.81 13.46
C VAL A 276 -17.78 22.81 13.19
N SER A 277 -18.04 23.71 14.14
CA SER A 277 -18.81 24.90 13.85
C SER A 277 -18.12 25.64 12.73
N ASN A 278 -18.87 26.04 11.71
CA ASN A 278 -18.32 26.88 10.63
C ASN A 278 -17.89 28.20 11.28
N ASP A 279 -16.62 28.32 11.58
CA ASP A 279 -16.05 29.58 12.04
C ASP A 279 -15.63 30.37 10.80
N TYR A 280 -16.30 31.48 10.59
CA TYR A 280 -15.91 32.43 9.57
C TYR A 280 -14.89 33.39 10.16
N PHE A 281 -13.77 33.59 9.45
CA PHE A 281 -12.83 34.64 9.76
C PHE A 281 -13.10 35.84 8.84
N GLU A 282 -13.28 36.99 9.42
CA GLU A 282 -13.32 38.24 8.68
C GLU A 282 -11.91 38.81 8.54
N ILE A 283 -11.42 38.86 7.31
CA ILE A 283 -10.14 39.50 6.99
C ILE A 283 -10.43 40.83 6.28
N SER A 284 -10.06 41.93 6.89
CA SER A 284 -10.15 43.25 6.25
C SER A 284 -8.93 43.47 5.34
N VAL A 285 -9.17 43.69 4.05
CA VAL A 285 -8.15 44.02 3.05
C VAL A 285 -8.52 45.39 2.45
N GLY A 286 -7.94 46.47 2.99
CA GLY A 286 -8.33 47.81 2.65
C GLY A 286 -9.75 48.13 3.12
N ASP A 287 -10.62 48.56 2.21
CA ASP A 287 -12.03 48.83 2.48
C ASP A 287 -12.96 47.62 2.26
N GLU A 288 -12.39 46.48 1.90
CA GLU A 288 -13.15 45.24 1.65
C GLU A 288 -13.00 44.27 2.81
N VAL A 289 -14.09 43.55 3.12
CA VAL A 289 -14.10 42.48 4.09
C VAL A 289 -14.23 41.14 3.34
N VAL A 290 -13.23 40.29 3.47
CA VAL A 290 -13.23 38.95 2.91
C VAL A 290 -13.63 37.98 4.01
N LEU A 291 -14.72 37.24 3.80
CA LEU A 291 -15.12 36.10 4.65
C LEU A 291 -14.36 34.86 4.20
N VAL A 292 -13.54 34.34 5.10
CA VAL A 292 -12.85 33.05 4.88
C VAL A 292 -13.56 31.98 5.67
N GLU A 293 -14.18 31.03 4.97
CA GLU A 293 -14.77 29.86 5.55
C GLU A 293 -13.64 28.84 5.77
N GLN A 294 -13.44 28.42 7.01
CA GLN A 294 -12.47 27.41 7.33
C GLN A 294 -13.20 26.09 7.60
N ASP A 295 -13.19 25.21 6.63
CA ASP A 295 -13.62 23.81 6.78
C ASP A 295 -12.48 22.99 7.38
N ASP A 296 -12.30 23.08 8.70
CA ASP A 296 -11.34 22.21 9.41
C ASP A 296 -12.01 20.90 9.81
N LEU A 297 -11.92 19.92 8.94
CA LEU A 297 -12.19 18.52 9.26
C LEU A 297 -10.95 17.90 9.90
N TYR A 298 -10.89 17.88 11.21
CA TYR A 298 -9.84 17.13 11.93
C TYR A 298 -10.24 15.66 12.09
N TRP A 299 -9.44 14.78 11.53
CA TRP A 299 -9.51 13.33 11.77
C TRP A 299 -8.55 12.99 12.91
N ARG A 300 -9.09 12.35 13.94
CA ARG A 300 -8.28 11.73 15.01
C ARG A 300 -8.38 10.22 14.97
#